data_f2367a34c0af04372f5380977b37f917
#
_entry.id   f2367a34c0af04372f5380977b37f917
#
_cell.length_a   1.000
_cell.length_b   1.000
_cell.length_c   1.000
_cell.angle_alpha   90.00
_cell.angle_beta   90.00
_cell.angle_gamma   90.00
#
_symmetry.space_group_name_H-M   'P 1'
#
loop_
_entity.id
_entity.type
_entity.pdbx_description
1 polymer ?
#
loop_
_entity_poly.entity_id
_entity_poly.type
_entity_poly.pdbx_seq_one_letter_code
_entity_poly.pdbx_strand_id
1 'polypeptide(L)'
;DQDAQQRRTACAVLGSLGPVAKPAVPALLTLGHDPDELVRRNALMALASIGIPSPPIVAALLEGLRDSSSLVRQTAVTQFAFTVPLTQPVIAALTPLLSDSDRSMATLARSALDKAKPDDAAQLESLGMMVQHSAARDYALHQLAQLGPAAGDALFPILPLLQDDRPLVRYLAAEAIGPMGVSAKQALQPLQQRQQDLDPVVREAVAEAIAGIEAAMAPAASSEKATRP
;
A
#
# COMPACT_ATOMS: atom_id res chain seq x y z
N ASP A 1 13.25 -34.59 11.04
CA ASP A 1 14.67 -34.80 10.84
C ASP A 1 15.50 -33.95 11.77
N GLN A 2 16.57 -34.47 12.41
CA GLN A 2 17.41 -33.71 13.34
C GLN A 2 18.42 -32.83 12.61
N ASP A 3 18.71 -33.10 11.33
CA ASP A 3 19.66 -32.33 10.53
C ASP A 3 18.96 -31.10 9.86
N ALA A 4 19.36 -29.91 10.25
CA ALA A 4 18.86 -28.66 9.67
C ALA A 4 19.13 -28.58 8.15
N GLN A 5 20.26 -29.10 7.69
CA GLN A 5 20.60 -29.11 6.25
C GLN A 5 19.63 -29.96 5.43
N GLN A 6 19.22 -31.10 5.97
CA GLN A 6 18.25 -31.98 5.31
C GLN A 6 16.86 -31.30 5.28
N ARG A 7 16.45 -30.64 6.38
CA ARG A 7 15.19 -29.87 6.41
C ARG A 7 15.18 -28.71 5.41
N ARG A 8 16.32 -27.97 5.29
CA ARG A 8 16.47 -26.90 4.29
C ARG A 8 16.33 -27.45 2.86
N THR A 9 17.01 -28.56 2.58
CA THR A 9 16.96 -29.20 1.26
C THR A 9 15.56 -29.71 0.94
N ALA A 10 14.87 -30.33 1.90
CA ALA A 10 13.49 -30.77 1.73
C ALA A 10 12.54 -29.60 1.39
N CYS A 11 12.65 -28.46 2.10
CA CYS A 11 11.88 -27.27 1.77
C CYS A 11 12.16 -26.78 0.33
N ALA A 12 13.44 -26.73 -0.08
CA ALA A 12 13.81 -26.27 -1.41
C ALA A 12 13.24 -27.18 -2.51
N VAL A 13 13.34 -28.51 -2.33
CA VAL A 13 12.77 -29.49 -3.27
C VAL A 13 11.24 -29.35 -3.34
N LEU A 14 10.56 -29.26 -2.19
CA LEU A 14 9.10 -29.10 -2.18
C LEU A 14 8.67 -27.79 -2.86
N GLY A 15 9.41 -26.70 -2.64
CA GLY A 15 9.16 -25.44 -3.33
C GLY A 15 9.33 -25.52 -4.84
N SER A 16 10.34 -26.26 -5.33
CA SER A 16 10.58 -26.45 -6.76
C SER A 16 9.50 -27.29 -7.45
N LEU A 17 8.81 -28.16 -6.70
CA LEU A 17 7.67 -28.93 -7.21
C LEU A 17 6.40 -28.06 -7.37
N GLY A 18 6.38 -26.88 -6.77
CA GLY A 18 5.24 -25.95 -6.88
C GLY A 18 3.93 -26.58 -6.41
N PRO A 19 2.80 -26.35 -7.13
CA PRO A 19 1.47 -26.82 -6.71
C PRO A 19 1.32 -28.32 -6.50
N VAL A 20 2.19 -29.13 -7.07
CA VAL A 20 2.20 -30.60 -6.88
C VAL A 20 2.50 -30.97 -5.43
N ALA A 21 3.27 -30.13 -4.73
CA ALA A 21 3.63 -30.34 -3.33
C ALA A 21 2.56 -29.86 -2.33
N LYS A 22 1.32 -29.54 -2.75
CA LYS A 22 0.21 -29.17 -1.86
C LYS A 22 0.04 -30.08 -0.63
N PRO A 23 0.17 -31.42 -0.73
CA PRO A 23 0.06 -32.28 0.45
C PRO A 23 1.12 -32.02 1.54
N ALA A 24 2.24 -31.36 1.18
CA ALA A 24 3.31 -31.02 2.13
C ALA A 24 3.06 -29.69 2.90
N VAL A 25 2.03 -28.92 2.55
CA VAL A 25 1.74 -27.63 3.20
C VAL A 25 1.69 -27.73 4.73
N PRO A 26 1.01 -28.70 5.36
CA PRO A 26 0.99 -28.79 6.84
C PRO A 26 2.38 -28.97 7.45
N ALA A 27 3.24 -29.77 6.82
CA ALA A 27 4.62 -29.97 7.29
C ALA A 27 5.46 -28.70 7.12
N LEU A 28 5.31 -27.99 6.00
CA LEU A 28 5.99 -26.71 5.76
C LEU A 28 5.55 -25.60 6.72
N LEU A 29 4.26 -25.55 7.09
CA LEU A 29 3.77 -24.64 8.13
C LEU A 29 4.47 -24.90 9.47
N THR A 30 4.66 -26.17 9.85
CA THR A 30 5.44 -26.53 11.04
C THR A 30 6.90 -26.07 10.95
N LEU A 31 7.54 -26.22 9.78
CA LEU A 31 8.90 -25.77 9.55
C LEU A 31 9.04 -24.23 9.50
N GLY A 32 7.95 -23.50 9.37
CA GLY A 32 7.92 -22.05 9.58
C GLY A 32 8.32 -21.63 11.00
N HIS A 33 8.28 -22.54 11.98
CA HIS A 33 8.69 -22.33 13.37
C HIS A 33 9.99 -23.05 13.76
N ASP A 34 10.76 -23.51 12.78
CA ASP A 34 12.02 -24.22 13.01
C ASP A 34 13.04 -23.35 13.79
N PRO A 35 13.86 -23.90 14.69
CA PRO A 35 14.90 -23.14 15.35
C PRO A 35 15.92 -22.54 14.38
N ASP A 36 16.16 -23.16 13.23
CA ASP A 36 17.08 -22.67 12.21
C ASP A 36 16.38 -21.67 11.27
N GLU A 37 16.95 -20.48 11.17
CA GLU A 37 16.36 -19.38 10.36
C GLU A 37 16.32 -19.70 8.86
N LEU A 38 17.28 -20.48 8.34
CA LEU A 38 17.28 -20.84 6.93
C LEU A 38 16.23 -21.91 6.61
N VAL A 39 15.89 -22.76 7.59
CA VAL A 39 14.74 -23.66 7.46
C VAL A 39 13.45 -22.87 7.42
N ARG A 40 13.24 -21.92 8.35
CA ARG A 40 12.05 -21.05 8.37
C ARG A 40 11.91 -20.27 7.06
N ARG A 41 13.00 -19.65 6.60
CA ARG A 41 13.05 -18.95 5.31
C ARG A 41 12.64 -19.84 4.14
N ASN A 42 13.27 -21.01 4.02
CA ASN A 42 13.00 -21.94 2.91
C ASN A 42 11.57 -22.49 2.97
N ALA A 43 11.03 -22.70 4.16
CA ALA A 43 9.65 -23.12 4.34
C ALA A 43 8.67 -22.04 3.82
N LEU A 44 8.89 -20.74 4.13
CA LEU A 44 8.07 -19.65 3.60
C LEU A 44 8.16 -19.55 2.08
N MET A 45 9.36 -19.68 1.51
CA MET A 45 9.54 -19.69 0.05
C MET A 45 8.81 -20.86 -0.61
N ALA A 46 8.90 -22.07 -0.03
CA ALA A 46 8.21 -23.24 -0.52
C ALA A 46 6.68 -23.08 -0.46
N LEU A 47 6.17 -22.60 0.67
CA LEU A 47 4.73 -22.33 0.84
C LEU A 47 4.22 -21.36 -0.22
N ALA A 48 4.95 -20.30 -0.48
CA ALA A 48 4.60 -19.31 -1.50
C ALA A 48 4.59 -19.91 -2.92
N SER A 49 5.54 -20.78 -3.24
CA SER A 49 5.64 -21.46 -4.54
C SER A 49 4.54 -22.52 -4.74
N ILE A 50 4.07 -23.16 -3.67
CA ILE A 50 3.07 -24.24 -3.73
C ILE A 50 1.67 -23.74 -4.03
N GLY A 51 1.29 -22.58 -3.52
CA GLY A 51 -0.03 -22.09 -3.85
C GLY A 51 -0.62 -20.97 -3.00
N ILE A 52 -0.52 -19.78 -3.52
CA ILE A 52 -1.22 -18.60 -3.04
C ILE A 52 -2.36 -18.27 -4.03
N PRO A 53 -3.50 -17.78 -3.55
CA PRO A 53 -3.82 -17.39 -2.17
C PRO A 53 -4.47 -18.57 -1.37
N SER A 54 -3.75 -19.04 -0.35
CA SER A 54 -4.29 -19.98 0.63
C SER A 54 -4.26 -19.33 2.00
N PRO A 55 -5.37 -19.24 2.76
CA PRO A 55 -5.38 -18.56 4.04
C PRO A 55 -4.30 -19.03 5.03
N PRO A 56 -3.98 -20.31 5.18
CA PRO A 56 -2.90 -20.75 6.05
C PRO A 56 -1.52 -20.27 5.59
N ILE A 57 -1.28 -20.19 4.28
CA ILE A 57 0.00 -19.71 3.71
C ILE A 57 0.12 -18.20 3.93
N VAL A 58 -0.95 -17.45 3.69
CA VAL A 58 -0.96 -16.00 3.95
C VAL A 58 -0.70 -15.71 5.43
N ALA A 59 -1.32 -16.49 6.33
CA ALA A 59 -1.09 -16.37 7.78
C ALA A 59 0.38 -16.62 8.15
N ALA A 60 1.00 -17.66 7.62
CA ALA A 60 2.42 -17.95 7.84
C ALA A 60 3.35 -16.84 7.33
N LEU A 61 3.03 -16.25 6.18
CA LEU A 61 3.78 -15.10 5.65
C LEU A 61 3.62 -13.85 6.53
N LEU A 62 2.40 -13.57 7.03
CA LEU A 62 2.15 -12.47 7.98
C LEU A 62 2.92 -12.66 9.30
N GLU A 63 3.03 -13.89 9.77
CA GLU A 63 3.85 -14.24 10.92
C GLU A 63 5.34 -14.06 10.62
N GLY A 64 5.79 -14.47 9.45
CA GLY A 64 7.16 -14.27 8.97
C GLY A 64 7.60 -12.81 8.93
N LEU A 65 6.69 -11.85 8.78
CA LEU A 65 7.02 -10.40 8.90
C LEU A 65 7.48 -10.00 10.30
N ARG A 66 7.18 -10.82 11.33
CA ARG A 66 7.52 -10.58 12.74
C ARG A 66 8.67 -11.48 13.22
N ASP A 67 9.30 -12.23 12.32
CA ASP A 67 10.40 -13.14 12.68
C ASP A 67 11.58 -12.36 13.28
N SER A 68 12.30 -13.01 14.20
CA SER A 68 13.53 -12.46 14.79
C SER A 68 14.63 -12.26 13.73
N SER A 69 14.73 -13.14 12.74
CA SER A 69 15.69 -13.03 11.64
C SER A 69 15.24 -12.04 10.58
N SER A 70 16.08 -11.08 10.26
CA SER A 70 15.87 -10.13 9.17
C SER A 70 15.71 -10.83 7.83
N LEU A 71 16.42 -11.94 7.62
CA LEU A 71 16.36 -12.73 6.40
C LEU A 71 14.96 -13.36 6.19
N VAL A 72 14.34 -13.85 7.26
CA VAL A 72 12.98 -14.40 7.21
C VAL A 72 11.97 -13.27 6.97
N ARG A 73 12.09 -12.14 7.66
CA ARG A 73 11.22 -10.97 7.43
C ARG A 73 11.31 -10.45 6.01
N GLN A 74 12.52 -10.28 5.46
CA GLN A 74 12.71 -9.86 4.06
C GLN A 74 12.08 -10.84 3.07
N THR A 75 12.20 -12.14 3.34
CA THR A 75 11.58 -13.17 2.51
C THR A 75 10.06 -13.03 2.53
N ALA A 76 9.44 -12.84 3.69
CA ALA A 76 8.00 -12.67 3.80
C ALA A 76 7.51 -11.43 3.01
N VAL A 77 8.17 -10.27 3.17
CA VAL A 77 7.82 -9.05 2.41
C VAL A 77 7.97 -9.28 0.90
N THR A 78 9.05 -9.96 0.48
CA THR A 78 9.28 -10.28 -0.93
C THR A 78 8.14 -11.13 -1.51
N GLN A 79 7.64 -12.12 -0.76
CA GLN A 79 6.51 -12.93 -1.22
C GLN A 79 5.24 -12.07 -1.37
N PHE A 80 4.96 -11.15 -0.47
CA PHE A 80 3.86 -10.19 -0.64
C PHE A 80 4.05 -9.30 -1.87
N ALA A 81 5.27 -8.87 -2.16
CA ALA A 81 5.55 -8.05 -3.32
C ALA A 81 5.30 -8.79 -4.66
N PHE A 82 5.39 -10.12 -4.71
CA PHE A 82 5.36 -10.86 -5.98
C PHE A 82 4.18 -11.80 -6.16
N THR A 83 3.59 -12.34 -5.09
CA THR A 83 2.73 -13.52 -5.19
C THR A 83 1.38 -13.42 -4.47
N VAL A 84 1.22 -12.51 -3.52
CA VAL A 84 0.02 -12.47 -2.65
C VAL A 84 -0.90 -11.32 -3.03
N PRO A 85 -2.23 -11.55 -3.13
CA PRO A 85 -3.21 -10.47 -3.20
C PRO A 85 -3.15 -9.59 -1.96
N LEU A 86 -3.19 -8.28 -2.14
CA LEU A 86 -3.18 -7.32 -1.05
C LEU A 86 -4.58 -7.25 -0.41
N THR A 87 -4.77 -8.05 0.62
CA THR A 87 -5.95 -7.98 1.48
C THR A 87 -5.70 -6.99 2.62
N GLN A 88 -6.76 -6.51 3.27
CA GLN A 88 -6.66 -5.60 4.42
C GLN A 88 -5.62 -6.03 5.48
N PRO A 89 -5.61 -7.30 5.95
CA PRO A 89 -4.59 -7.74 6.91
C PRO A 89 -3.16 -7.62 6.38
N VAL A 90 -2.94 -7.87 5.09
CA VAL A 90 -1.62 -7.77 4.44
C VAL A 90 -1.19 -6.30 4.37
N ILE A 91 -2.07 -5.41 3.93
CA ILE A 91 -1.80 -3.97 3.85
C ILE A 91 -1.48 -3.42 5.25
N ALA A 92 -2.30 -3.74 6.25
CA ALA A 92 -2.08 -3.31 7.64
C ALA A 92 -0.73 -3.81 8.21
N ALA A 93 -0.28 -5.00 7.81
CA ALA A 93 1.00 -5.56 8.24
C ALA A 93 2.21 -4.93 7.51
N LEU A 94 2.07 -4.53 6.24
CA LEU A 94 3.13 -3.92 5.44
C LEU A 94 3.29 -2.41 5.72
N THR A 95 2.22 -1.74 6.09
CA THR A 95 2.21 -0.27 6.31
C THR A 95 3.27 0.22 7.30
N PRO A 96 3.46 -0.39 8.49
CA PRO A 96 4.50 0.05 9.42
C PRO A 96 5.92 -0.09 8.86
N LEU A 97 6.13 -1.05 7.93
CA LEU A 97 7.43 -1.30 7.31
C LEU A 97 7.88 -0.20 6.36
N LEU A 98 6.99 0.70 5.93
CA LEU A 98 7.36 1.89 5.12
C LEU A 98 8.34 2.82 5.85
N SER A 99 8.37 2.75 7.18
CA SER A 99 9.29 3.51 8.05
C SER A 99 10.30 2.62 8.76
N ASP A 100 10.51 1.39 8.27
CA ASP A 100 11.53 0.51 8.85
C ASP A 100 12.91 1.14 8.73
N SER A 101 13.73 0.98 9.76
CA SER A 101 15.13 1.43 9.78
C SER A 101 15.98 0.71 8.72
N ASP A 102 15.62 -0.50 8.35
CA ASP A 102 16.19 -1.22 7.21
C ASP A 102 15.57 -0.68 5.90
N ARG A 103 16.37 0.08 5.17
CA ARG A 103 15.96 0.68 3.90
C ARG A 103 15.50 -0.36 2.87
N SER A 104 16.05 -1.58 2.91
CA SER A 104 15.60 -2.67 2.04
C SER A 104 14.18 -3.10 2.38
N MET A 105 13.86 -3.23 3.67
CA MET A 105 12.51 -3.55 4.15
C MET A 105 11.50 -2.48 3.71
N ALA A 106 11.82 -1.20 3.94
CA ALA A 106 10.96 -0.10 3.54
C ALA A 106 10.71 -0.08 2.02
N THR A 107 11.76 -0.33 1.21
CA THR A 107 11.64 -0.38 -0.26
C THR A 107 10.80 -1.57 -0.72
N LEU A 108 10.99 -2.75 -0.14
CA LEU A 108 10.20 -3.94 -0.46
C LEU A 108 8.73 -3.76 -0.06
N ALA A 109 8.46 -3.21 1.12
CA ALA A 109 7.10 -2.92 1.58
C ALA A 109 6.39 -1.93 0.63
N ARG A 110 7.09 -0.86 0.22
CA ARG A 110 6.58 0.08 -0.78
C ARG A 110 6.26 -0.63 -2.10
N SER A 111 7.21 -1.41 -2.62
CA SER A 111 7.03 -2.16 -3.87
C SER A 111 5.89 -3.18 -3.80
N ALA A 112 5.63 -3.76 -2.62
CA ALA A 112 4.49 -4.63 -2.41
C ALA A 112 3.17 -3.85 -2.46
N LEU A 113 3.10 -2.72 -1.76
CA LEU A 113 1.90 -1.88 -1.69
C LEU A 113 1.58 -1.20 -3.03
N ASP A 114 2.59 -0.80 -3.82
CA ASP A 114 2.42 -0.19 -5.15
C ASP A 114 1.76 -1.12 -6.17
N LYS A 115 1.78 -2.44 -5.93
CA LYS A 115 1.09 -3.43 -6.78
C LYS A 115 -0.38 -3.60 -6.48
N ALA A 116 -0.87 -3.02 -5.40
CA ALA A 116 -2.29 -2.97 -5.14
C ALA A 116 -2.98 -2.21 -6.29
N LYS A 117 -4.02 -2.80 -6.86
CA LYS A 117 -4.76 -2.14 -7.94
C LYS A 117 -5.54 -0.96 -7.36
N PRO A 118 -5.42 0.23 -8.00
CA PRO A 118 -6.02 1.45 -7.46
C PRO A 118 -7.56 1.46 -7.33
N ASP A 119 -8.24 0.57 -7.99
CA ASP A 119 -9.71 0.50 -8.07
C ASP A 119 -10.33 -0.45 -7.04
N ASP A 120 -9.54 -1.02 -6.14
CA ASP A 120 -10.06 -1.88 -5.08
C ASP A 120 -10.55 -1.02 -3.90
N ALA A 121 -11.85 -1.07 -3.60
CA ALA A 121 -12.45 -0.34 -2.48
C ALA A 121 -11.75 -0.63 -1.14
N ALA A 122 -11.27 -1.86 -0.96
CA ALA A 122 -10.48 -2.24 0.22
C ALA A 122 -9.14 -1.50 0.29
N GLN A 123 -8.52 -1.19 -0.85
CA GLN A 123 -7.29 -0.41 -0.89
C GLN A 123 -7.55 1.05 -0.55
N LEU A 124 -8.63 1.62 -1.05
CA LEU A 124 -9.01 3.01 -0.77
C LEU A 124 -9.24 3.21 0.73
N GLU A 125 -9.96 2.29 1.39
CA GLU A 125 -10.15 2.30 2.83
C GLU A 125 -8.81 2.21 3.57
N SER A 126 -7.90 1.36 3.11
CA SER A 126 -6.56 1.23 3.70
C SER A 126 -5.73 2.49 3.55
N LEU A 127 -5.72 3.13 2.38
CA LEU A 127 -5.03 4.41 2.18
C LEU A 127 -5.62 5.49 3.09
N GLY A 128 -6.95 5.54 3.25
CA GLY A 128 -7.62 6.44 4.19
C GLY A 128 -7.17 6.22 5.64
N MET A 129 -6.99 4.97 6.07
CA MET A 129 -6.43 4.66 7.40
C MET A 129 -4.94 5.02 7.50
N MET A 130 -4.14 4.73 6.47
CA MET A 130 -2.71 5.07 6.42
C MET A 130 -2.45 6.56 6.56
N VAL A 131 -3.34 7.41 6.04
CA VAL A 131 -3.27 8.87 6.16
C VAL A 131 -3.21 9.31 7.63
N GLN A 132 -3.84 8.57 8.55
CA GLN A 132 -3.83 8.87 9.99
C GLN A 132 -2.50 8.46 10.67
N HIS A 133 -1.70 7.59 10.06
CA HIS A 133 -0.42 7.14 10.61
C HIS A 133 0.74 7.96 10.05
N SER A 134 1.44 8.70 10.91
CA SER A 134 2.53 9.60 10.50
C SER A 134 3.60 8.95 9.62
N ALA A 135 3.89 7.68 9.87
CA ALA A 135 4.90 6.88 9.15
C ALA A 135 4.52 6.54 7.69
N ALA A 136 3.22 6.41 7.42
CA ALA A 136 2.71 5.99 6.12
C ALA A 136 1.95 7.10 5.39
N ARG A 137 1.75 8.24 6.05
CA ARG A 137 0.93 9.36 5.56
C ARG A 137 1.38 9.89 4.20
N ASP A 138 2.66 10.17 4.06
CA ASP A 138 3.22 10.75 2.84
C ASP A 138 3.04 9.80 1.66
N TYR A 139 3.24 8.49 1.89
CA TYR A 139 2.98 7.46 0.90
C TYR A 139 1.49 7.41 0.53
N ALA A 140 0.60 7.37 1.53
CA ALA A 140 -0.84 7.28 1.29
C ALA A 140 -1.37 8.50 0.53
N LEU A 141 -0.95 9.71 0.89
CA LEU A 141 -1.35 10.94 0.20
C LEU A 141 -0.90 10.95 -1.26
N HIS A 142 0.33 10.50 -1.53
CA HIS A 142 0.82 10.38 -2.90
C HIS A 142 0.03 9.35 -3.73
N GLN A 143 -0.31 8.19 -3.16
CA GLN A 143 -1.14 7.20 -3.84
C GLN A 143 -2.56 7.73 -4.10
N LEU A 144 -3.16 8.43 -3.14
CA LEU A 144 -4.48 9.03 -3.30
C LEU A 144 -4.50 10.13 -4.39
N ALA A 145 -3.41 10.91 -4.51
CA ALA A 145 -3.25 11.88 -5.61
C ALA A 145 -3.26 11.18 -6.98
N GLN A 146 -2.60 10.03 -7.11
CA GLN A 146 -2.57 9.27 -8.36
C GLN A 146 -3.92 8.63 -8.73
N LEU A 147 -4.74 8.27 -7.73
CA LEU A 147 -6.08 7.73 -7.94
C LEU A 147 -7.07 8.77 -8.48
N GLY A 148 -6.80 10.04 -8.28
CA GLY A 148 -7.65 11.12 -8.75
C GLY A 148 -9.10 10.98 -8.28
N PRO A 149 -10.11 11.04 -9.19
CA PRO A 149 -11.52 11.00 -8.82
C PRO A 149 -11.94 9.73 -8.05
N ALA A 150 -11.24 8.60 -8.26
CA ALA A 150 -11.51 7.35 -7.55
C ALA A 150 -11.20 7.45 -6.04
N ALA A 151 -10.36 8.41 -5.63
CA ALA A 151 -10.02 8.63 -4.23
C ALA A 151 -11.06 9.45 -3.44
N GLY A 152 -12.21 9.78 -4.03
CA GLY A 152 -13.21 10.67 -3.41
C GLY A 152 -13.66 10.27 -2.00
N ASP A 153 -13.80 8.98 -1.73
CA ASP A 153 -14.21 8.47 -0.42
C ASP A 153 -13.12 8.67 0.67
N ALA A 154 -11.86 8.89 0.26
CA ALA A 154 -10.77 9.21 1.17
C ALA A 154 -10.66 10.71 1.50
N LEU A 155 -11.53 11.56 0.99
CA LEU A 155 -11.49 13.00 1.23
C LEU A 155 -11.54 13.35 2.73
N PHE A 156 -12.47 12.77 3.46
CA PHE A 156 -12.69 13.13 4.88
C PHE A 156 -11.46 12.91 5.78
N PRO A 157 -10.72 11.79 5.70
CA PRO A 157 -9.49 11.62 6.46
C PRO A 157 -8.36 12.59 6.05
N ILE A 158 -8.40 13.19 4.86
CA ILE A 158 -7.36 14.11 4.38
C ILE A 158 -7.63 15.57 4.81
N LEU A 159 -8.89 16.00 4.86
CA LEU A 159 -9.25 17.38 5.15
C LEU A 159 -8.56 17.98 6.39
N PRO A 160 -8.46 17.28 7.55
CA PRO A 160 -7.77 17.82 8.73
C PRO A 160 -6.29 18.11 8.49
N LEU A 161 -5.66 17.41 7.54
CA LEU A 161 -4.23 17.55 7.24
C LEU A 161 -3.89 18.87 6.56
N LEU A 162 -4.87 19.55 5.97
CA LEU A 162 -4.69 20.92 5.50
C LEU A 162 -4.32 21.89 6.64
N GLN A 163 -4.49 21.48 7.90
CA GLN A 163 -4.15 22.25 9.10
C GLN A 163 -2.97 21.67 9.89
N ASP A 164 -2.26 20.67 9.36
CA ASP A 164 -1.09 20.08 10.04
C ASP A 164 0.00 21.13 10.23
N ASP A 165 0.73 21.05 11.35
CA ASP A 165 1.81 21.99 11.68
C ASP A 165 2.94 21.96 10.65
N ARG A 166 3.16 20.81 9.98
CA ARG A 166 4.21 20.60 9.00
C ARG A 166 3.78 21.05 7.60
N PRO A 167 4.50 22.00 6.97
CA PRO A 167 4.18 22.46 5.62
C PRO A 167 4.09 21.33 4.59
N LEU A 168 5.00 20.36 4.67
CA LEU A 168 5.01 19.21 3.76
C LEU A 168 3.69 18.43 3.79
N VAL A 169 3.10 18.23 4.97
CA VAL A 169 1.83 17.50 5.10
C VAL A 169 0.68 18.30 4.50
N ARG A 170 0.65 19.62 4.73
CA ARG A 170 -0.37 20.50 4.13
C ARG A 170 -0.26 20.51 2.60
N TYR A 171 0.97 20.55 2.07
CA TYR A 171 1.26 20.44 0.65
C TYR A 171 0.72 19.12 0.07
N LEU A 172 1.11 17.99 0.64
CA LEU A 172 0.69 16.67 0.17
C LEU A 172 -0.84 16.47 0.28
N ALA A 173 -1.47 17.05 1.30
CA ALA A 173 -2.91 17.01 1.43
C ALA A 173 -3.61 17.79 0.30
N ALA A 174 -3.13 18.98 -0.04
CA ALA A 174 -3.66 19.76 -1.16
C ALA A 174 -3.44 19.05 -2.50
N GLU A 175 -2.23 18.50 -2.70
CA GLU A 175 -1.87 17.71 -3.88
C GLU A 175 -2.77 16.47 -4.05
N ALA A 176 -3.12 15.79 -2.97
CA ALA A 176 -4.02 14.63 -3.01
C ALA A 176 -5.48 15.01 -3.30
N ILE A 177 -5.94 16.16 -2.81
CA ILE A 177 -7.33 16.61 -2.93
C ILE A 177 -7.64 17.12 -4.35
N GLY A 178 -6.73 17.87 -4.98
CA GLY A 178 -6.97 18.50 -6.28
C GLY A 178 -7.45 17.54 -7.37
N PRO A 179 -6.73 16.42 -7.61
CA PRO A 179 -7.11 15.44 -8.63
C PRO A 179 -8.44 14.71 -8.39
N MET A 180 -8.99 14.74 -7.16
CA MET A 180 -10.30 14.13 -6.87
C MET A 180 -11.46 14.85 -7.60
N GLY A 181 -11.24 16.05 -8.09
CA GLY A 181 -12.20 16.80 -8.91
C GLY A 181 -13.52 17.04 -8.19
N VAL A 182 -14.64 16.71 -8.84
CA VAL A 182 -16.00 16.95 -8.30
C VAL A 182 -16.22 16.30 -6.93
N SER A 183 -15.60 15.13 -6.68
CA SER A 183 -15.70 14.42 -5.40
C SER A 183 -15.14 15.24 -4.23
N ALA A 184 -14.20 16.15 -4.52
CA ALA A 184 -13.58 17.03 -3.52
C ALA A 184 -14.25 18.40 -3.38
N LYS A 185 -15.45 18.61 -3.92
CA LYS A 185 -16.17 19.90 -3.82
C LYS A 185 -16.21 20.46 -2.39
N GLN A 186 -16.35 19.59 -1.40
CA GLN A 186 -16.42 20.00 0.01
C GLN A 186 -15.09 20.53 0.56
N ALA A 187 -13.97 20.25 -0.15
CA ALA A 187 -12.66 20.76 0.22
C ALA A 187 -12.42 22.23 -0.21
N LEU A 188 -13.25 22.81 -1.08
CA LEU A 188 -13.05 24.17 -1.57
C LEU A 188 -12.91 25.19 -0.45
N GLN A 189 -13.81 25.16 0.54
CA GLN A 189 -13.74 26.08 1.67
C GLN A 189 -12.48 25.89 2.53
N PRO A 190 -12.11 24.68 2.97
CA PRO A 190 -10.84 24.43 3.65
C PRO A 190 -9.61 24.85 2.84
N LEU A 191 -9.59 24.61 1.53
CA LEU A 191 -8.51 25.02 0.64
C LEU A 191 -8.42 26.55 0.53
N GLN A 192 -9.54 27.25 0.37
CA GLN A 192 -9.58 28.72 0.32
C GLN A 192 -8.97 29.36 1.58
N GLN A 193 -9.19 28.77 2.75
CA GLN A 193 -8.58 29.23 3.99
C GLN A 193 -7.04 29.09 3.99
N ARG A 194 -6.49 28.23 3.12
CA ARG A 194 -5.03 27.99 2.97
C ARG A 194 -4.39 28.78 1.84
N GLN A 195 -5.12 29.58 1.09
CA GLN A 195 -4.55 30.45 0.03
C GLN A 195 -3.52 31.46 0.58
N GLN A 196 -3.57 31.75 1.88
CA GLN A 196 -2.61 32.63 2.57
C GLN A 196 -1.67 31.84 3.50
N ASP A 197 -1.40 30.55 3.21
CA ASP A 197 -0.45 29.77 3.98
C ASP A 197 0.92 30.44 4.04
N LEU A 198 1.63 30.30 5.15
CA LEU A 198 2.97 30.87 5.32
C LEU A 198 3.97 30.30 4.31
N ASP A 199 3.83 29.02 3.96
CA ASP A 199 4.70 28.35 3.02
C ASP A 199 4.25 28.61 1.56
N PRO A 200 5.13 29.12 0.68
CA PRO A 200 4.78 29.43 -0.71
C PRO A 200 4.42 28.17 -1.52
N VAL A 201 5.06 27.01 -1.23
CA VAL A 201 4.79 25.75 -1.95
C VAL A 201 3.40 25.22 -1.59
N VAL A 202 2.98 25.40 -0.34
CA VAL A 202 1.61 25.06 0.10
C VAL A 202 0.59 25.96 -0.63
N ARG A 203 0.87 27.27 -0.74
CA ARG A 203 -0.04 28.20 -1.46
C ARG A 203 -0.22 27.79 -2.93
N GLU A 204 0.86 27.40 -3.59
CA GLU A 204 0.82 26.94 -4.99
C GLU A 204 -0.03 25.66 -5.13
N ALA A 205 0.24 24.63 -4.32
CA ALA A 205 -0.54 23.40 -4.33
C ALA A 205 -2.03 23.61 -4.01
N VAL A 206 -2.33 24.52 -3.08
CA VAL A 206 -3.71 24.89 -2.75
C VAL A 206 -4.41 25.58 -3.94
N ALA A 207 -3.72 26.48 -4.64
CA ALA A 207 -4.27 27.15 -5.82
C ALA A 207 -4.54 26.16 -6.96
N GLU A 208 -3.62 25.24 -7.20
CA GLU A 208 -3.79 24.15 -8.17
C GLU A 208 -4.95 23.23 -7.81
N ALA A 209 -5.06 22.84 -6.54
CA ALA A 209 -6.16 22.00 -6.07
C ALA A 209 -7.54 22.66 -6.27
N ILE A 210 -7.66 23.94 -5.93
CA ILE A 210 -8.90 24.72 -6.15
C ILE A 210 -9.22 24.74 -7.65
N ALA A 211 -8.25 25.12 -8.49
CA ALA A 211 -8.44 25.20 -9.94
C ALA A 211 -8.86 23.84 -10.53
N GLY A 212 -8.24 22.74 -10.10
CA GLY A 212 -8.59 21.39 -10.53
C GLY A 212 -10.03 20.99 -10.18
N ILE A 213 -10.47 21.30 -8.96
CA ILE A 213 -11.83 21.03 -8.52
C ILE A 213 -12.84 21.89 -9.30
N GLU A 214 -12.57 23.19 -9.45
CA GLU A 214 -13.46 24.12 -10.17
C GLU A 214 -13.58 23.76 -11.64
N ALA A 215 -12.46 23.39 -12.28
CA ALA A 215 -12.44 22.91 -13.67
C ALA A 215 -13.27 21.64 -13.86
N ALA A 216 -13.20 20.70 -12.91
CA ALA A 216 -14.00 19.49 -12.93
C ALA A 216 -15.50 19.72 -12.69
N MET A 217 -15.85 20.82 -12.03
CA MET A 217 -17.23 21.24 -11.77
C MET A 217 -17.83 22.09 -12.89
N ALA A 218 -17.00 22.61 -13.80
CA ALA A 218 -17.46 23.43 -14.91
C ALA A 218 -18.34 22.56 -15.85
N PRO A 219 -19.51 23.05 -16.32
CA PRO A 219 -20.30 22.33 -17.27
C PRO A 219 -19.47 22.10 -18.54
N ALA A 220 -19.49 20.87 -19.06
CA ALA A 220 -18.87 20.56 -20.33
C ALA A 220 -19.37 21.56 -21.37
N ALA A 221 -18.48 22.37 -21.94
CA ALA A 221 -18.85 23.32 -22.99
C ALA A 221 -19.56 22.53 -24.07
N SER A 222 -20.87 22.78 -24.21
CA SER A 222 -21.72 22.15 -25.21
C SER A 222 -21.07 22.29 -26.56
N SER A 223 -20.62 21.19 -27.14
CA SER A 223 -20.17 21.11 -28.52
C SER A 223 -21.40 21.25 -29.44
N GLU A 224 -22.04 22.39 -29.42
CA GLU A 224 -22.93 22.83 -30.51
C GLU A 224 -22.09 23.16 -31.74
N LYS A 225 -21.60 22.13 -32.41
CA LYS A 225 -21.27 22.29 -33.82
C LYS A 225 -22.55 22.45 -34.56
N ALA A 226 -22.83 23.70 -34.86
CA ALA A 226 -23.86 24.12 -35.82
C ALA A 226 -23.80 23.22 -37.06
N THR A 227 -24.80 22.38 -37.21
CA THR A 227 -25.28 21.94 -38.51
C THR A 227 -25.99 23.13 -39.13
N ARG A 228 -25.30 23.87 -39.98
CA ARG A 228 -25.96 24.78 -40.92
C ARG A 228 -26.36 23.96 -42.18
N PRO A 229 -27.55 24.22 -42.68
CA PRO A 229 -28.09 23.58 -43.85
C PRO A 229 -27.37 23.96 -45.16
#